data_e84bef2d03646d782578f969d3eaa855
#
_entry.id   e84bef2d03646d782578f969d3eaa855
#
_cell.length_a   1.000
_cell.length_b   1.000
_cell.length_c   1.000
_cell.angle_alpha   90.00
_cell.angle_beta   90.00
_cell.angle_gamma   90.00
#
_symmetry.space_group_name_H-M   'P 1'
#
loop_
_entity.id
_entity.type
_entity.pdbx_description
1 polymer ?
#
loop_
_entity_poly.entity_id
_entity_poly.type
_entity_poly.pdbx_seq_one_letter_code
_entity_poly.pdbx_strand_id
1 'polypeptide(L)'
;MKYLIAGTGGVGGSIAGFLSLAGKDVTCIARGAHLQSIQTNGLKLKSDLKGEHTLRIPATTAEEFNGKADVIFVCVKGYSVDSIVELIKRAAHKDTVVIPILNVYGTGPRIQKLVPEVTVLDGCIYIVGFVSGTGEITQMGKIFRLVYGSHHGTVVKPGLLEAIQQDLQEAGIKVDLSPDINRDTFIKWSFISAMAVTGAYYDVPMGEVQKPGKIRDTFIGLSTESAALGKKLGVDFPEDPVSYNLKVIDKLDPESTASMQKDLARGHDSEIQGLLFDMIAAAEEQGIDIPTYRMVAEKFKESNH
;
A
#
# COMPACT_ATOMS: atom_id res chain seq x y z
N MET A 1 3.17 15.43 16.68
CA MET A 1 1.85 15.06 16.10
C MET A 1 1.40 13.72 16.66
N LYS A 2 0.08 13.50 16.71
CA LYS A 2 -0.54 12.21 17.09
C LYS A 2 -0.83 11.39 15.84
N TYR A 3 -0.21 10.23 15.76
CA TYR A 3 -0.34 9.31 14.62
C TYR A 3 -1.29 8.17 14.96
N LEU A 4 -2.27 7.92 14.10
CA LEU A 4 -3.14 6.75 14.17
C LEU A 4 -2.83 5.82 13.00
N ILE A 5 -2.48 4.58 13.31
CA ILE A 5 -2.19 3.56 12.29
C ILE A 5 -3.42 2.66 12.15
N ALA A 6 -4.24 2.94 11.16
CA ALA A 6 -5.42 2.13 10.84
C ALA A 6 -5.02 0.87 10.07
N GLY A 7 -4.80 -0.21 10.81
CA GLY A 7 -4.31 -1.49 10.33
C GLY A 7 -2.84 -1.76 10.68
N THR A 8 -2.60 -2.51 11.75
CA THR A 8 -1.26 -2.86 12.24
C THR A 8 -0.77 -4.17 11.62
N GLY A 9 -0.83 -4.25 10.28
CA GLY A 9 -0.21 -5.31 9.49
C GLY A 9 1.29 -5.04 9.24
N GLY A 10 1.90 -5.75 8.28
CA GLY A 10 3.32 -5.58 7.96
C GLY A 10 3.73 -4.13 7.68
N VAL A 11 2.97 -3.42 6.87
CA VAL A 11 3.21 -2.01 6.53
C VAL A 11 2.94 -1.11 7.73
N GLY A 12 1.71 -1.13 8.25
CA GLY A 12 1.32 -0.24 9.35
C GLY A 12 2.10 -0.49 10.63
N GLY A 13 2.37 -1.75 10.97
CA GLY A 13 3.20 -2.10 12.12
C GLY A 13 4.65 -1.63 11.98
N SER A 14 5.21 -1.65 10.76
CA SER A 14 6.54 -1.09 10.49
C SER A 14 6.55 0.43 10.66
N ILE A 15 5.55 1.16 10.11
CA ILE A 15 5.42 2.61 10.30
C ILE A 15 5.28 2.93 11.79
N ALA A 16 4.39 2.23 12.51
CA ALA A 16 4.17 2.42 13.94
C ALA A 16 5.45 2.22 14.74
N GLY A 17 6.18 1.13 14.47
CA GLY A 17 7.42 0.82 15.17
C GLY A 17 8.50 1.87 14.94
N PHE A 18 8.70 2.32 13.72
CA PHE A 18 9.70 3.34 13.39
C PHE A 18 9.35 4.70 14.01
N LEU A 19 8.11 5.14 13.92
CA LEU A 19 7.66 6.38 14.57
C LEU A 19 7.78 6.31 16.10
N SER A 20 7.42 5.17 16.70
CA SER A 20 7.55 4.96 18.15
C SER A 20 9.02 5.00 18.62
N LEU A 21 9.95 4.40 17.85
CA LEU A 21 11.39 4.47 18.11
C LEU A 21 11.93 5.90 18.05
N ALA A 22 11.33 6.75 17.24
CA ALA A 22 11.64 8.18 17.16
C ALA A 22 10.92 9.03 18.22
N GLY A 23 10.24 8.39 19.20
CA GLY A 23 9.54 9.09 20.28
C GLY A 23 8.26 9.81 19.84
N LYS A 24 7.68 9.46 18.69
CA LYS A 24 6.43 10.06 18.24
C LYS A 24 5.22 9.41 18.94
N ASP A 25 4.14 10.19 19.13
CA ASP A 25 2.88 9.72 19.72
C ASP A 25 2.11 8.89 18.69
N VAL A 26 2.09 7.57 18.89
CA VAL A 26 1.51 6.60 17.95
C VAL A 26 0.47 5.73 18.65
N THR A 27 -0.68 5.54 18.02
CA THR A 27 -1.68 4.55 18.43
C THR A 27 -1.93 3.59 17.27
N CYS A 28 -1.96 2.30 17.58
CA CYS A 28 -2.23 1.22 16.62
C CYS A 28 -3.69 0.78 16.66
N ILE A 29 -4.28 0.57 15.48
CA ILE A 29 -5.56 -0.13 15.34
C ILE A 29 -5.29 -1.55 14.86
N ALA A 30 -5.68 -2.50 15.69
CA ALA A 30 -5.51 -3.93 15.42
C ALA A 30 -6.75 -4.71 15.89
N ARG A 31 -6.77 -6.02 15.66
CA ARG A 31 -7.90 -6.88 16.07
C ARG A 31 -7.43 -8.27 16.49
N GLY A 32 -8.32 -8.97 17.21
CA GLY A 32 -8.12 -10.38 17.58
C GLY A 32 -6.83 -10.64 18.36
N ALA A 33 -6.23 -11.80 18.16
CA ALA A 33 -5.03 -12.23 18.86
C ALA A 33 -3.83 -11.29 18.64
N HIS A 34 -3.74 -10.64 17.47
CA HIS A 34 -2.68 -9.68 17.19
C HIS A 34 -2.77 -8.47 18.11
N LEU A 35 -3.97 -7.90 18.29
CA LEU A 35 -4.21 -6.80 19.23
C LEU A 35 -3.88 -7.22 20.67
N GLN A 36 -4.41 -8.36 21.14
CA GLN A 36 -4.17 -8.86 22.49
C GLN A 36 -2.67 -9.01 22.78
N SER A 37 -1.91 -9.53 21.82
CA SER A 37 -0.45 -9.67 21.97
C SER A 37 0.25 -8.33 22.05
N ILE A 38 -0.13 -7.34 21.22
CA ILE A 38 0.44 -5.98 21.28
C ILE A 38 0.15 -5.33 22.64
N GLN A 39 -1.09 -5.47 23.15
CA GLN A 39 -1.48 -4.88 24.43
C GLN A 39 -0.73 -5.52 25.60
N THR A 40 -0.55 -6.84 25.59
CA THR A 40 0.05 -7.57 26.69
C THR A 40 1.59 -7.51 26.64
N ASN A 41 2.17 -7.77 25.47
CA ASN A 41 3.60 -7.99 25.30
C ASN A 41 4.33 -6.79 24.65
N GLY A 42 3.60 -5.85 24.06
CA GLY A 42 4.11 -4.82 23.16
C GLY A 42 4.21 -5.31 21.72
N LEU A 43 4.38 -4.39 20.77
CA LEU A 43 4.67 -4.69 19.38
C LEU A 43 6.15 -5.09 19.26
N LYS A 44 6.40 -6.33 18.82
CA LYS A 44 7.75 -6.79 18.49
C LYS A 44 8.06 -6.41 17.06
N LEU A 45 9.12 -5.63 16.87
CA LEU A 45 9.64 -5.24 15.56
C LEU A 45 10.99 -5.91 15.34
N LYS A 46 11.12 -6.68 14.24
CA LYS A 46 12.39 -7.12 13.68
C LYS A 46 12.64 -6.36 12.40
N SER A 47 13.75 -5.63 12.32
CA SER A 47 14.04 -4.78 11.18
C SER A 47 15.50 -4.83 10.78
N ASP A 48 15.77 -5.01 9.49
CA ASP A 48 17.13 -4.94 8.94
C ASP A 48 17.71 -3.51 9.05
N LEU A 49 16.86 -2.50 9.25
CA LEU A 49 17.25 -1.10 9.38
C LEU A 49 17.40 -0.64 10.84
N LYS A 50 16.66 -1.25 11.77
CA LYS A 50 16.57 -0.80 13.17
C LYS A 50 16.98 -1.87 14.18
N GLY A 51 17.12 -3.14 13.78
CA GLY A 51 17.33 -4.25 14.71
C GLY A 51 16.03 -4.76 15.32
N GLU A 52 16.15 -5.42 16.48
CA GLU A 52 15.01 -6.03 17.19
C GLU A 52 14.58 -5.18 18.38
N HIS A 53 13.29 -4.89 18.47
CA HIS A 53 12.71 -4.06 19.53
C HIS A 53 11.38 -4.63 20.00
N THR A 54 11.07 -4.41 21.28
CA THR A 54 9.73 -4.59 21.84
C THR A 54 9.21 -3.25 22.31
N LEU A 55 8.14 -2.77 21.67
CA LEU A 55 7.67 -1.40 21.78
C LEU A 55 6.30 -1.36 22.48
N ARG A 56 6.18 -0.56 23.53
CA ARG A 56 4.92 -0.33 24.24
C ARG A 56 4.11 0.75 23.53
N ILE A 57 3.47 0.38 22.43
CA ILE A 57 2.61 1.28 21.64
C ILE A 57 1.16 1.04 22.05
N PRO A 58 0.39 2.10 22.41
CA PRO A 58 -1.06 1.97 22.62
C PRO A 58 -1.73 1.30 21.43
N ALA A 59 -2.57 0.31 21.69
CA ALA A 59 -3.30 -0.40 20.66
C ALA A 59 -4.73 -0.69 21.10
N THR A 60 -5.68 -0.56 20.17
CA THR A 60 -7.11 -0.78 20.42
C THR A 60 -7.81 -1.24 19.14
N THR A 61 -9.10 -1.59 19.22
CA THR A 61 -9.91 -1.82 18.03
C THR A 61 -10.36 -0.52 17.37
N ALA A 62 -10.86 -0.60 16.14
CA ALA A 62 -11.41 0.56 15.44
C ALA A 62 -12.65 1.12 16.18
N GLU A 63 -13.46 0.24 16.76
CA GLU A 63 -14.69 0.58 17.45
C GLU A 63 -14.44 1.29 18.80
N GLU A 64 -13.43 0.84 19.53
CA GLU A 64 -13.09 1.33 20.87
C GLU A 64 -12.24 2.62 20.84
N PHE A 65 -11.61 2.94 19.73
CA PHE A 65 -10.81 4.16 19.63
C PHE A 65 -11.70 5.40 19.73
N ASN A 66 -11.44 6.25 20.73
CA ASN A 66 -12.19 7.48 21.01
C ASN A 66 -11.31 8.74 21.06
N GLY A 67 -10.04 8.63 20.68
CA GLY A 67 -9.10 9.74 20.61
C GLY A 67 -9.23 10.57 19.34
N LYS A 68 -8.35 11.60 19.25
CA LYS A 68 -8.15 12.39 18.03
C LYS A 68 -6.73 12.20 17.53
N ALA A 69 -6.57 12.24 16.20
CA ALA A 69 -5.30 12.10 15.53
C ALA A 69 -5.03 13.27 14.59
N ASP A 70 -3.77 13.70 14.50
CA ASP A 70 -3.34 14.69 13.51
C ASP A 70 -3.12 14.04 12.15
N VAL A 71 -2.60 12.81 12.15
CA VAL A 71 -2.33 12.02 10.94
C VAL A 71 -2.89 10.62 11.10
N ILE A 72 -3.65 10.16 10.11
CA ILE A 72 -4.20 8.80 10.05
C ILE A 72 -3.57 8.08 8.85
N PHE A 73 -2.68 7.13 9.10
CA PHE A 73 -2.21 6.23 8.06
C PHE A 73 -3.20 5.08 7.87
N VAL A 74 -3.74 4.94 6.67
CA VAL A 74 -4.61 3.82 6.30
C VAL A 74 -3.74 2.73 5.69
N CYS A 75 -3.55 1.64 6.45
CA CYS A 75 -2.68 0.52 6.11
C CYS A 75 -3.44 -0.82 6.08
N VAL A 76 -4.78 -0.77 6.01
CA VAL A 76 -5.61 -1.95 5.78
C VAL A 76 -5.50 -2.42 4.33
N LYS A 77 -5.95 -3.64 4.05
CA LYS A 77 -6.09 -4.12 2.68
C LYS A 77 -7.22 -3.39 1.95
N GLY A 78 -7.15 -3.30 0.62
CA GLY A 78 -8.10 -2.55 -0.21
C GLY A 78 -9.57 -2.92 0.03
N TYR A 79 -9.86 -4.21 0.23
CA TYR A 79 -11.19 -4.73 0.56
C TYR A 79 -11.71 -4.35 1.95
N SER A 80 -10.85 -3.85 2.83
CA SER A 80 -11.21 -3.43 4.19
C SER A 80 -11.33 -1.91 4.37
N VAL A 81 -11.18 -1.12 3.31
CA VAL A 81 -11.21 0.36 3.41
C VAL A 81 -12.53 0.86 3.99
N ASP A 82 -13.65 0.29 3.59
CA ASP A 82 -14.96 0.76 4.06
C ASP A 82 -15.16 0.53 5.57
N SER A 83 -14.50 -0.49 6.13
CA SER A 83 -14.59 -0.81 7.56
C SER A 83 -13.93 0.22 8.49
N ILE A 84 -13.07 1.10 7.95
CA ILE A 84 -12.37 2.11 8.76
C ILE A 84 -12.91 3.54 8.57
N VAL A 85 -13.95 3.72 7.76
CA VAL A 85 -14.55 5.04 7.48
C VAL A 85 -15.07 5.68 8.76
N GLU A 86 -15.81 4.95 9.58
CA GLU A 86 -16.35 5.45 10.84
C GLU A 86 -15.25 5.76 11.88
N LEU A 87 -14.15 4.99 11.85
CA LEU A 87 -12.96 5.32 12.64
C LEU A 87 -12.37 6.67 12.20
N ILE A 88 -12.19 6.89 10.90
CA ILE A 88 -11.67 8.16 10.36
C ILE A 88 -12.53 9.32 10.82
N LYS A 89 -13.86 9.25 10.66
CA LYS A 89 -14.80 10.31 11.08
C LYS A 89 -14.67 10.62 12.57
N ARG A 90 -14.59 9.60 13.43
CA ARG A 90 -14.44 9.80 14.89
C ARG A 90 -13.06 10.34 15.27
N ALA A 91 -12.00 9.83 14.65
CA ALA A 91 -10.62 10.19 14.97
C ALA A 91 -10.19 11.55 14.41
N ALA A 92 -10.83 12.03 13.35
CA ALA A 92 -10.47 13.27 12.71
C ALA A 92 -10.91 14.51 13.51
N HIS A 93 -10.09 15.54 13.44
CA HIS A 93 -10.43 16.93 13.76
C HIS A 93 -10.19 17.79 12.50
N LYS A 94 -10.45 19.10 12.58
CA LYS A 94 -10.43 20.01 11.41
C LYS A 94 -9.09 20.06 10.62
N ASP A 95 -7.98 19.74 11.28
CA ASP A 95 -6.64 19.77 10.69
C ASP A 95 -6.08 18.36 10.45
N THR A 96 -6.87 17.31 10.64
CA THR A 96 -6.44 15.92 10.43
C THR A 96 -6.19 15.64 8.96
N VAL A 97 -5.11 14.92 8.68
CA VAL A 97 -4.80 14.40 7.34
C VAL A 97 -4.87 12.88 7.35
N VAL A 98 -5.54 12.32 6.36
CA VAL A 98 -5.60 10.87 6.11
C VAL A 98 -4.68 10.52 4.95
N ILE A 99 -3.79 9.56 5.15
CA ILE A 99 -2.82 9.13 4.14
C ILE A 99 -3.01 7.62 3.92
N PRO A 100 -3.73 7.19 2.88
CA PRO A 100 -3.81 5.79 2.50
C PRO A 100 -2.48 5.32 1.92
N ILE A 101 -2.02 4.15 2.40
CA ILE A 101 -0.78 3.52 1.97
C ILE A 101 -1.10 2.10 1.50
N LEU A 102 -1.80 2.01 0.38
CA LEU A 102 -2.23 0.76 -0.23
C LEU A 102 -1.52 0.53 -1.57
N ASN A 103 -1.63 -0.71 -2.07
CA ASN A 103 -1.12 -1.06 -3.40
C ASN A 103 -2.14 -0.81 -4.53
N VAL A 104 -3.30 -0.25 -4.19
CA VAL A 104 -4.42 0.00 -5.10
C VAL A 104 -4.50 1.48 -5.43
N TYR A 105 -4.57 1.80 -6.72
CA TYR A 105 -4.71 3.16 -7.23
C TYR A 105 -6.09 3.74 -6.93
N GLY A 106 -6.15 5.06 -6.75
CA GLY A 106 -7.42 5.78 -6.51
C GLY A 106 -8.00 5.63 -5.11
N THR A 107 -7.24 5.07 -4.16
CA THR A 107 -7.71 4.87 -2.78
C THR A 107 -7.98 6.19 -2.06
N GLY A 108 -7.12 7.20 -2.24
CA GLY A 108 -7.34 8.53 -1.66
C GLY A 108 -8.63 9.17 -2.11
N PRO A 109 -8.90 9.34 -3.40
CA PRO A 109 -10.18 9.83 -3.91
C PRO A 109 -11.39 9.02 -3.47
N ARG A 110 -11.27 7.69 -3.37
CA ARG A 110 -12.34 6.84 -2.83
C ARG A 110 -12.66 7.18 -1.37
N ILE A 111 -11.65 7.26 -0.51
CA ILE A 111 -11.84 7.63 0.90
C ILE A 111 -12.38 9.05 1.01
N GLN A 112 -11.86 10.00 0.22
CA GLN A 112 -12.33 11.39 0.23
C GLN A 112 -13.84 11.52 -0.04
N LYS A 113 -14.38 10.69 -0.93
CA LYS A 113 -15.85 10.65 -1.19
C LYS A 113 -16.64 10.16 0.02
N LEU A 114 -16.06 9.28 0.86
CA LEU A 114 -16.71 8.70 2.04
C LEU A 114 -16.59 9.60 3.28
N VAL A 115 -15.58 10.47 3.32
CA VAL A 115 -15.30 11.42 4.41
C VAL A 115 -15.01 12.83 3.86
N PRO A 116 -15.99 13.49 3.23
CA PRO A 116 -15.76 14.75 2.50
C PRO A 116 -15.28 15.90 3.39
N GLU A 117 -15.52 15.83 4.68
CA GLU A 117 -15.12 16.84 5.68
C GLU A 117 -13.68 16.69 6.20
N VAL A 118 -12.99 15.61 5.81
CA VAL A 118 -11.61 15.34 6.24
C VAL A 118 -10.66 15.49 5.06
N THR A 119 -9.49 16.05 5.27
CA THR A 119 -8.46 16.13 4.24
C THR A 119 -7.86 14.74 3.99
N VAL A 120 -8.09 14.19 2.80
CA VAL A 120 -7.51 12.91 2.38
C VAL A 120 -6.47 13.17 1.30
N LEU A 121 -5.28 12.66 1.52
CA LEU A 121 -4.17 12.63 0.58
C LEU A 121 -4.18 11.32 -0.21
N ASP A 122 -3.11 11.06 -0.93
CA ASP A 122 -2.78 9.72 -1.42
C ASP A 122 -1.32 9.42 -1.13
N GLY A 123 -0.98 8.13 -1.18
CA GLY A 123 0.40 7.72 -0.94
C GLY A 123 0.67 6.30 -1.39
N CYS A 124 1.94 6.02 -1.52
CA CYS A 124 2.42 4.67 -1.77
C CYS A 124 3.72 4.41 -1.02
N ILE A 125 4.03 3.13 -0.78
CA ILE A 125 5.16 2.72 0.04
C ILE A 125 5.97 1.61 -0.63
N TYR A 126 7.28 1.68 -0.47
CA TYR A 126 8.23 0.68 -0.92
C TYR A 126 8.89 0.07 0.32
N ILE A 127 8.47 -1.11 0.68
CA ILE A 127 8.93 -1.84 1.88
C ILE A 127 8.66 -3.34 1.68
N VAL A 128 9.49 -4.17 2.26
CA VAL A 128 9.16 -5.57 2.52
C VAL A 128 8.84 -5.67 4.01
N GLY A 129 7.55 -5.77 4.33
CA GLY A 129 7.07 -5.85 5.71
C GLY A 129 5.90 -6.82 5.83
N PHE A 130 5.93 -7.68 6.84
CA PHE A 130 4.88 -8.67 7.06
C PHE A 130 4.73 -9.01 8.55
N VAL A 131 3.58 -9.58 8.89
CA VAL A 131 3.32 -10.15 10.22
C VAL A 131 4.01 -11.49 10.30
N SER A 132 5.06 -11.60 11.12
CA SER A 132 5.84 -12.83 11.31
C SER A 132 5.32 -13.70 12.46
N GLY A 133 4.48 -13.14 13.30
CA GLY A 133 3.82 -13.80 14.41
C GLY A 133 2.80 -12.89 15.07
N THR A 134 2.04 -13.40 16.02
CA THR A 134 1.04 -12.61 16.75
C THR A 134 1.73 -11.50 17.57
N GLY A 135 1.44 -10.24 17.23
CA GLY A 135 2.12 -9.07 17.81
C GLY A 135 3.55 -8.85 17.29
N GLU A 136 3.95 -9.56 16.22
CA GLU A 136 5.31 -9.50 15.69
C GLU A 136 5.30 -9.03 14.22
N ILE A 137 6.12 -8.02 13.92
CA ILE A 137 6.30 -7.45 12.59
C ILE A 137 7.75 -7.61 12.16
N THR A 138 7.94 -8.08 10.95
CA THR A 138 9.27 -8.15 10.33
C THR A 138 9.33 -7.19 9.14
N GLN A 139 10.32 -6.31 9.14
CA GLN A 139 10.71 -5.47 8.03
C GLN A 139 12.06 -5.97 7.50
N MET A 140 12.09 -6.31 6.22
CA MET A 140 13.29 -6.87 5.56
C MET A 140 13.85 -5.89 4.52
N GLY A 141 15.14 -6.01 4.31
CA GLY A 141 15.88 -5.24 3.31
C GLY A 141 16.12 -3.78 3.72
N LYS A 142 16.82 -3.07 2.86
CA LYS A 142 17.28 -1.70 3.12
C LYS A 142 16.35 -0.61 2.58
N ILE A 143 15.20 -1.00 2.01
CA ILE A 143 14.25 -0.06 1.43
C ILE A 143 13.07 0.11 2.38
N PHE A 144 12.91 1.33 2.89
CA PHE A 144 11.71 1.81 3.54
C PHE A 144 11.48 3.24 3.06
N ARG A 145 10.71 3.37 1.98
CA ARG A 145 10.44 4.64 1.32
C ARG A 145 8.94 4.85 1.18
N LEU A 146 8.47 6.01 1.62
CA LEU A 146 7.08 6.45 1.52
C LEU A 146 7.02 7.66 0.59
N VAL A 147 6.07 7.64 -0.34
CA VAL A 147 5.76 8.76 -1.24
C VAL A 147 4.31 9.15 -0.95
N TYR A 148 4.07 10.44 -0.70
CA TYR A 148 2.71 10.93 -0.50
C TYR A 148 2.58 12.38 -0.98
N GLY A 149 1.35 12.81 -1.21
CA GLY A 149 1.06 14.14 -1.67
C GLY A 149 -0.43 14.43 -1.71
N SER A 150 -0.78 15.67 -2.01
CA SER A 150 -2.16 16.09 -2.19
C SER A 150 -2.61 15.89 -3.64
N HIS A 151 -3.87 15.50 -3.81
CA HIS A 151 -4.51 15.56 -5.12
C HIS A 151 -4.71 17.00 -5.56
N HIS A 152 -4.84 17.20 -6.87
CA HIS A 152 -5.15 18.52 -7.41
C HIS A 152 -6.43 19.10 -6.79
N GLY A 153 -6.34 20.32 -6.26
CA GLY A 153 -7.44 21.00 -5.57
C GLY A 153 -7.61 20.64 -4.08
N THR A 154 -6.84 19.71 -3.52
CA THR A 154 -6.86 19.44 -2.08
C THR A 154 -6.20 20.58 -1.31
N VAL A 155 -6.93 21.17 -0.37
CA VAL A 155 -6.39 22.21 0.51
C VAL A 155 -5.78 21.57 1.75
N VAL A 156 -4.49 21.80 1.95
CA VAL A 156 -3.75 21.33 3.14
C VAL A 156 -3.23 22.53 3.90
N LYS A 157 -3.24 22.46 5.22
CA LYS A 157 -2.65 23.49 6.08
C LYS A 157 -1.17 23.71 5.70
N PRO A 158 -0.72 24.93 5.51
CA PRO A 158 0.67 25.23 5.17
C PRO A 158 1.66 24.62 6.18
N GLY A 159 2.72 23.99 5.69
CA GLY A 159 3.76 23.39 6.51
C GLY A 159 3.41 22.03 7.13
N LEU A 160 2.17 21.54 6.96
CA LEU A 160 1.77 20.27 7.58
C LEU A 160 2.40 19.06 6.87
N LEU A 161 2.47 19.07 5.55
CA LEU A 161 3.09 17.96 4.79
C LEU A 161 4.59 17.87 5.11
N GLU A 162 5.28 18.99 5.19
CA GLU A 162 6.69 19.08 5.53
C GLU A 162 6.94 18.63 6.97
N ALA A 163 6.04 18.95 7.91
CA ALA A 163 6.15 18.50 9.29
C ALA A 163 5.96 16.97 9.41
N ILE A 164 5.03 16.38 8.65
CA ILE A 164 4.86 14.93 8.57
C ILE A 164 6.11 14.30 7.95
N GLN A 165 6.64 14.88 6.87
CA GLN A 165 7.87 14.43 6.23
C GLN A 165 9.04 14.41 7.22
N GLN A 166 9.21 15.47 7.99
CA GLN A 166 10.26 15.57 9.00
C GLN A 166 10.13 14.48 10.06
N ASP A 167 8.92 14.27 10.63
CA ASP A 167 8.70 13.22 11.64
C ASP A 167 9.05 11.83 11.12
N LEU A 168 8.68 11.52 9.88
CA LEU A 168 8.97 10.25 9.24
C LEU A 168 10.46 10.08 8.93
N GLN A 169 11.14 11.15 8.49
CA GLN A 169 12.59 11.14 8.25
C GLN A 169 13.38 10.97 9.55
N GLU A 170 12.99 11.64 10.64
CA GLU A 170 13.54 11.44 11.97
C GLU A 170 13.36 10.00 12.46
N ALA A 171 12.25 9.36 12.07
CA ALA A 171 12.03 7.93 12.33
C ALA A 171 12.93 7.02 11.47
N GLY A 172 13.60 7.55 10.45
CA GLY A 172 14.48 6.81 9.54
C GLY A 172 13.74 6.19 8.36
N ILE A 173 12.57 6.73 8.00
CA ILE A 173 11.82 6.40 6.80
C ILE A 173 12.22 7.40 5.71
N LYS A 174 12.64 6.91 4.54
CA LYS A 174 12.84 7.80 3.40
C LYS A 174 11.49 8.31 2.91
N VAL A 175 11.36 9.62 2.75
CA VAL A 175 10.09 10.23 2.35
C VAL A 175 10.28 11.18 1.19
N ASP A 176 9.43 11.03 0.19
CA ASP A 176 9.33 11.96 -0.92
C ASP A 176 7.94 12.60 -0.91
N LEU A 177 7.88 13.93 -0.80
CA LEU A 177 6.66 14.69 -1.08
C LEU A 177 6.49 14.74 -2.59
N SER A 178 5.40 14.16 -3.07
CA SER A 178 5.12 14.10 -4.50
C SER A 178 4.50 15.40 -5.00
N PRO A 179 5.03 15.99 -6.06
CA PRO A 179 4.36 17.10 -6.75
C PRO A 179 3.18 16.62 -7.62
N ASP A 180 3.13 15.32 -7.90
CA ASP A 180 2.06 14.65 -8.65
C ASP A 180 1.85 13.23 -8.10
N ILE A 181 1.11 13.14 -7.02
CA ILE A 181 0.85 11.86 -6.33
C ILE A 181 0.00 10.91 -7.17
N ASN A 182 -0.84 11.45 -8.04
CA ASN A 182 -1.64 10.65 -8.96
C ASN A 182 -0.75 9.84 -9.91
N ARG A 183 0.26 10.50 -10.49
CA ARG A 183 1.28 9.85 -11.31
C ARG A 183 2.05 8.78 -10.53
N ASP A 184 2.55 9.14 -9.35
CA ASP A 184 3.46 8.27 -8.61
C ASP A 184 2.75 7.01 -8.08
N THR A 185 1.51 7.14 -7.64
CA THR A 185 0.67 6.00 -7.23
C THR A 185 0.26 5.14 -8.43
N PHE A 186 -0.03 5.74 -9.59
CA PHE A 186 -0.34 5.00 -10.80
C PHE A 186 0.86 4.18 -11.30
N ILE A 187 2.04 4.78 -11.37
CA ILE A 187 3.28 4.09 -11.78
C ILE A 187 3.50 2.85 -10.89
N LYS A 188 3.37 3.02 -9.58
CA LYS A 188 3.49 1.89 -8.66
C LYS A 188 2.42 0.83 -8.89
N TRP A 189 1.16 1.25 -9.03
CA TRP A 189 0.04 0.32 -9.24
C TRP A 189 0.21 -0.49 -10.52
N SER A 190 0.62 0.14 -11.63
CA SER A 190 0.86 -0.55 -12.91
C SER A 190 1.93 -1.62 -12.78
N PHE A 191 3.05 -1.34 -12.08
CA PHE A 191 4.10 -2.31 -11.84
C PHE A 191 3.63 -3.46 -10.93
N ILE A 192 3.03 -3.12 -9.77
CA ILE A 192 2.60 -4.14 -8.80
C ILE A 192 1.50 -5.02 -9.38
N SER A 193 0.56 -4.45 -10.14
CA SER A 193 -0.47 -5.20 -10.86
C SER A 193 0.17 -6.21 -11.83
N ALA A 194 1.00 -5.75 -12.77
CA ALA A 194 1.63 -6.64 -13.75
C ALA A 194 2.46 -7.74 -13.08
N MET A 195 3.26 -7.40 -12.06
CA MET A 195 4.12 -8.33 -11.33
C MET A 195 3.31 -9.38 -10.55
N ALA A 196 2.36 -8.93 -9.72
CA ALA A 196 1.59 -9.82 -8.85
C ALA A 196 0.64 -10.71 -9.65
N VAL A 197 0.03 -10.16 -10.69
CA VAL A 197 -0.90 -10.89 -11.57
C VAL A 197 -0.15 -11.95 -12.39
N THR A 198 1.01 -11.61 -12.98
CA THR A 198 1.83 -12.60 -13.71
C THR A 198 2.26 -13.74 -12.79
N GLY A 199 2.82 -13.41 -11.61
CA GLY A 199 3.27 -14.41 -10.66
C GLY A 199 2.13 -15.33 -10.20
N ALA A 200 0.95 -14.79 -9.90
CA ALA A 200 -0.22 -15.56 -9.48
C ALA A 200 -0.82 -16.40 -10.62
N TYR A 201 -0.81 -15.87 -11.85
CA TYR A 201 -1.35 -16.58 -13.02
C TYR A 201 -0.56 -17.85 -13.34
N TYR A 202 0.77 -17.77 -13.31
CA TYR A 202 1.64 -18.90 -13.59
C TYR A 202 2.06 -19.69 -12.35
N ASP A 203 1.76 -19.17 -11.14
CA ASP A 203 2.20 -19.72 -9.85
C ASP A 203 3.72 -19.89 -9.77
N VAL A 204 4.45 -18.81 -10.05
CA VAL A 204 5.92 -18.79 -10.16
C VAL A 204 6.54 -17.64 -9.36
N PRO A 205 7.79 -17.79 -8.89
CA PRO A 205 8.57 -16.68 -8.36
C PRO A 205 9.04 -15.72 -9.45
N MET A 206 9.55 -14.55 -9.06
CA MET A 206 9.94 -13.50 -9.99
C MET A 206 11.10 -13.91 -10.91
N GLY A 207 11.95 -14.85 -10.51
CA GLY A 207 13.00 -15.39 -11.34
C GLY A 207 12.52 -16.03 -12.65
N GLU A 208 11.30 -16.58 -12.67
CA GLU A 208 10.70 -17.09 -13.91
C GLU A 208 10.17 -15.97 -14.81
N VAL A 209 9.71 -14.86 -14.23
CA VAL A 209 9.31 -13.65 -14.99
C VAL A 209 10.51 -12.95 -15.62
N GLN A 210 11.67 -13.06 -14.99
CA GLN A 210 12.94 -12.49 -15.50
C GLN A 210 13.49 -13.21 -16.74
N LYS A 211 13.11 -14.48 -16.95
CA LYS A 211 13.58 -15.28 -18.10
C LYS A 211 12.81 -14.93 -19.37
N PRO A 212 13.46 -14.90 -20.54
CA PRO A 212 12.77 -14.76 -21.82
C PRO A 212 11.75 -15.89 -22.03
N GLY A 213 10.58 -15.56 -22.62
CA GLY A 213 9.55 -16.52 -22.98
C GLY A 213 8.16 -16.09 -22.52
N LYS A 214 7.18 -16.97 -22.62
CA LYS A 214 5.76 -16.71 -22.45
C LYS A 214 5.39 -15.99 -21.14
N ILE A 215 6.08 -16.32 -20.02
CA ILE A 215 5.80 -15.69 -18.72
C ILE A 215 6.21 -14.21 -18.77
N ARG A 216 7.41 -13.93 -19.26
CA ARG A 216 7.89 -12.55 -19.43
C ARG A 216 7.06 -11.78 -20.46
N ASP A 217 6.64 -12.42 -21.53
CA ASP A 217 5.79 -11.80 -22.56
C ASP A 217 4.43 -11.40 -21.97
N THR A 218 3.87 -12.21 -21.09
CA THR A 218 2.63 -11.85 -20.34
C THR A 218 2.85 -10.63 -19.44
N PHE A 219 3.97 -10.58 -18.69
CA PHE A 219 4.31 -9.40 -17.89
C PHE A 219 4.47 -8.14 -18.74
N ILE A 220 5.10 -8.25 -19.92
CA ILE A 220 5.22 -7.15 -20.89
C ILE A 220 3.85 -6.72 -21.41
N GLY A 221 2.97 -7.66 -21.74
CA GLY A 221 1.60 -7.38 -22.19
C GLY A 221 0.82 -6.60 -21.14
N LEU A 222 0.78 -7.09 -19.89
CA LEU A 222 0.12 -6.40 -18.77
C LEU A 222 0.72 -5.00 -18.53
N SER A 223 2.05 -4.86 -18.60
CA SER A 223 2.71 -3.57 -18.46
C SER A 223 2.36 -2.61 -19.59
N THR A 224 2.24 -3.10 -20.82
CA THR A 224 1.88 -2.29 -22.00
C THR A 224 0.45 -1.80 -21.91
N GLU A 225 -0.47 -2.68 -21.52
CA GLU A 225 -1.90 -2.36 -21.38
C GLU A 225 -2.14 -1.37 -20.23
N SER A 226 -1.49 -1.56 -19.07
CA SER A 226 -1.57 -0.59 -17.97
C SER A 226 -0.93 0.75 -18.33
N ALA A 227 0.15 0.77 -19.12
CA ALA A 227 0.75 2.01 -19.62
C ALA A 227 -0.19 2.77 -20.57
N ALA A 228 -0.94 2.06 -21.42
CA ALA A 228 -1.94 2.66 -22.31
C ALA A 228 -3.07 3.31 -21.49
N LEU A 229 -3.54 2.64 -20.43
CA LEU A 229 -4.51 3.21 -19.48
C LEU A 229 -3.95 4.48 -18.82
N GLY A 230 -2.72 4.43 -18.30
CA GLY A 230 -2.11 5.58 -17.65
C GLY A 230 -2.01 6.80 -18.56
N LYS A 231 -1.59 6.61 -19.81
CA LYS A 231 -1.57 7.68 -20.82
C LYS A 231 -2.96 8.28 -21.07
N LYS A 232 -3.99 7.44 -21.12
CA LYS A 232 -5.37 7.88 -21.30
C LYS A 232 -5.89 8.67 -20.09
N LEU A 233 -5.46 8.31 -18.88
CA LEU A 233 -5.74 9.03 -17.64
C LEU A 233 -4.89 10.29 -17.44
N GLY A 234 -4.02 10.63 -18.39
CA GLY A 234 -3.16 11.82 -18.32
C GLY A 234 -1.94 11.67 -17.42
N VAL A 235 -1.53 10.44 -17.12
CA VAL A 235 -0.31 10.17 -16.33
C VAL A 235 0.91 10.51 -17.16
N ASP A 236 1.72 11.47 -16.68
CA ASP A 236 2.99 11.87 -17.30
C ASP A 236 4.12 10.94 -16.81
N PHE A 237 4.44 9.92 -17.61
CA PHE A 237 5.49 8.98 -17.29
C PHE A 237 6.87 9.60 -17.55
N PRO A 238 7.79 9.62 -16.55
CA PRO A 238 9.12 10.20 -16.71
C PRO A 238 10.04 9.42 -17.65
N GLU A 239 9.72 8.15 -17.91
CA GLU A 239 10.37 7.29 -18.89
C GLU A 239 9.34 6.30 -19.46
N ASP A 240 9.72 5.51 -20.47
CA ASP A 240 8.85 4.46 -21.00
C ASP A 240 8.44 3.47 -19.88
N PRO A 241 7.14 3.37 -19.55
CA PRO A 241 6.69 2.60 -18.38
C PRO A 241 6.95 1.10 -18.51
N VAL A 242 6.97 0.54 -19.71
CA VAL A 242 7.30 -0.88 -19.93
C VAL A 242 8.78 -1.13 -19.63
N SER A 243 9.65 -0.28 -20.17
CA SER A 243 11.09 -0.34 -19.88
C SER A 243 11.39 -0.14 -18.41
N TYR A 244 10.68 0.77 -17.74
CA TYR A 244 10.78 0.96 -16.30
C TYR A 244 10.41 -0.32 -15.53
N ASN A 245 9.25 -0.91 -15.84
CA ASN A 245 8.78 -2.13 -15.21
C ASN A 245 9.75 -3.30 -15.41
N LEU A 246 10.31 -3.43 -16.61
CA LEU A 246 11.34 -4.44 -16.92
C LEU A 246 12.62 -4.22 -16.10
N LYS A 247 13.10 -2.98 -15.99
CA LYS A 247 14.26 -2.66 -15.15
C LYS A 247 14.02 -2.99 -13.67
N VAL A 248 12.80 -2.82 -13.19
CA VAL A 248 12.45 -3.12 -11.78
C VAL A 248 12.36 -4.62 -11.56
N ILE A 249 11.62 -5.35 -12.41
CA ILE A 249 11.45 -6.81 -12.26
C ILE A 249 12.79 -7.55 -12.33
N ASP A 250 13.68 -7.14 -13.22
CA ASP A 250 14.99 -7.76 -13.41
C ASP A 250 15.96 -7.55 -12.22
N LYS A 251 15.65 -6.64 -11.30
CA LYS A 251 16.43 -6.38 -10.07
C LYS A 251 15.84 -7.03 -8.83
N LEU A 252 14.66 -7.61 -8.91
CA LEU A 252 14.07 -8.32 -7.77
C LEU A 252 14.85 -9.60 -7.48
N ASP A 253 14.82 -10.02 -6.22
CA ASP A 253 15.29 -11.33 -5.82
C ASP A 253 14.50 -12.40 -6.61
N PRO A 254 15.17 -13.31 -7.34
CA PRO A 254 14.51 -14.35 -8.12
C PRO A 254 13.54 -15.24 -7.33
N GLU A 255 13.81 -15.48 -6.04
CA GLU A 255 12.96 -16.30 -5.18
C GLU A 255 11.77 -15.51 -4.59
N SER A 256 11.68 -14.20 -4.85
CA SER A 256 10.60 -13.38 -4.33
C SER A 256 9.27 -13.69 -5.01
N THR A 257 8.19 -13.56 -4.24
CA THR A 257 6.80 -13.67 -4.70
C THR A 257 6.00 -12.47 -4.20
N ALA A 258 4.96 -12.07 -4.92
CA ALA A 258 4.06 -11.02 -4.47
C ALA A 258 3.25 -11.43 -3.22
N SER A 259 2.86 -10.44 -2.39
CA SER A 259 1.98 -10.69 -1.24
C SER A 259 0.65 -11.31 -1.66
N MET A 260 0.07 -10.85 -2.77
CA MET A 260 -1.15 -11.39 -3.35
C MET A 260 -1.04 -12.90 -3.66
N GLN A 261 0.09 -13.36 -4.21
CA GLN A 261 0.32 -14.79 -4.46
C GLN A 261 0.30 -15.60 -3.15
N LYS A 262 0.96 -15.08 -2.11
CA LYS A 262 1.01 -15.73 -0.79
C LYS A 262 -0.37 -15.81 -0.13
N ASP A 263 -1.18 -14.76 -0.29
CA ASP A 263 -2.54 -14.73 0.24
C ASP A 263 -3.42 -15.74 -0.51
N LEU A 264 -3.38 -15.77 -1.85
CA LEU A 264 -4.10 -16.73 -2.69
C LEU A 264 -3.69 -18.19 -2.38
N ALA A 265 -2.39 -18.47 -2.28
CA ALA A 265 -1.89 -19.82 -1.99
C ALA A 265 -2.34 -20.34 -0.61
N ARG A 266 -2.67 -19.45 0.32
CA ARG A 266 -3.19 -19.79 1.66
C ARG A 266 -4.71 -19.80 1.74
N GLY A 267 -5.42 -19.52 0.64
CA GLY A 267 -6.88 -19.37 0.63
C GLY A 267 -7.36 -18.17 1.46
N HIS A 268 -6.53 -17.14 1.59
CA HIS A 268 -6.89 -15.90 2.27
C HIS A 268 -7.44 -14.88 1.28
N ASP A 269 -8.24 -13.93 1.79
CA ASP A 269 -8.61 -12.73 1.02
C ASP A 269 -7.36 -12.04 0.50
N SER A 270 -7.36 -11.71 -0.79
CA SER A 270 -6.23 -11.12 -1.48
C SER A 270 -6.58 -9.80 -2.15
N GLU A 271 -5.56 -9.06 -2.60
CA GLU A 271 -5.74 -7.80 -3.33
C GLU A 271 -6.02 -8.00 -4.83
N ILE A 272 -6.47 -9.21 -5.25
CA ILE A 272 -6.73 -9.52 -6.65
C ILE A 272 -7.79 -8.59 -7.27
N GLN A 273 -8.82 -8.20 -6.49
CA GLN A 273 -9.81 -7.23 -6.94
C GLN A 273 -9.12 -5.93 -7.37
N GLY A 274 -8.30 -5.34 -6.49
CA GLY A 274 -7.63 -4.05 -6.73
C GLY A 274 -6.51 -4.10 -7.76
N LEU A 275 -5.84 -5.25 -7.91
CA LEU A 275 -4.69 -5.40 -8.79
C LEU A 275 -5.04 -5.95 -10.18
N LEU A 276 -6.15 -6.66 -10.32
CA LEU A 276 -6.57 -7.25 -11.59
C LEU A 276 -7.89 -6.66 -12.07
N PHE A 277 -8.97 -6.81 -11.29
CA PHE A 277 -10.31 -6.46 -11.76
C PHE A 277 -10.56 -4.96 -11.79
N ASP A 278 -10.03 -4.18 -10.85
CA ASP A 278 -10.13 -2.72 -10.88
C ASP A 278 -9.31 -2.12 -12.04
N MET A 279 -8.19 -2.75 -12.44
CA MET A 279 -7.45 -2.37 -13.65
C MET A 279 -8.29 -2.59 -14.91
N ILE A 280 -8.99 -3.72 -14.98
CA ILE A 280 -9.90 -4.04 -16.09
C ILE A 280 -11.03 -3.03 -16.15
N ALA A 281 -11.70 -2.78 -15.03
CA ALA A 281 -12.81 -1.83 -14.94
C ALA A 281 -12.38 -0.42 -15.36
N ALA A 282 -11.24 0.07 -14.86
CA ALA A 282 -10.70 1.37 -15.23
C ALA A 282 -10.36 1.47 -16.72
N ALA A 283 -9.81 0.41 -17.31
CA ALA A 283 -9.50 0.38 -18.74
C ALA A 283 -10.78 0.38 -19.60
N GLU A 284 -11.80 -0.38 -19.19
CA GLU A 284 -13.11 -0.41 -19.87
C GLU A 284 -13.82 0.95 -19.83
N GLU A 285 -13.80 1.65 -18.69
CA GLU A 285 -14.34 3.01 -18.57
C GLU A 285 -13.64 4.00 -19.52
N GLN A 286 -12.36 3.78 -19.81
CA GLN A 286 -11.57 4.63 -20.71
C GLN A 286 -11.58 4.15 -22.17
N GLY A 287 -12.24 3.03 -22.49
CA GLY A 287 -12.28 2.45 -23.82
C GLY A 287 -10.93 1.89 -24.29
N ILE A 288 -10.08 1.44 -23.37
CA ILE A 288 -8.77 0.84 -23.65
C ILE A 288 -8.93 -0.68 -23.78
N ASP A 289 -8.40 -1.23 -24.88
CA ASP A 289 -8.35 -2.68 -25.06
C ASP A 289 -7.22 -3.30 -24.25
N ILE A 290 -7.54 -4.34 -23.49
CA ILE A 290 -6.65 -4.99 -22.51
C ILE A 290 -6.74 -6.53 -22.62
N PRO A 291 -6.39 -7.11 -23.78
CA PRO A 291 -6.56 -8.55 -24.02
C PRO A 291 -5.74 -9.42 -23.07
N THR A 292 -4.54 -8.98 -22.64
CA THR A 292 -3.70 -9.74 -21.71
C THR A 292 -4.31 -9.79 -20.31
N TYR A 293 -4.83 -8.66 -19.81
CA TYR A 293 -5.54 -8.63 -18.52
C TYR A 293 -6.79 -9.50 -18.56
N ARG A 294 -7.58 -9.45 -19.65
CA ARG A 294 -8.76 -10.30 -19.80
C ARG A 294 -8.41 -11.78 -19.86
N MET A 295 -7.38 -12.15 -20.61
CA MET A 295 -6.89 -13.54 -20.68
C MET A 295 -6.53 -14.07 -19.30
N VAL A 296 -5.79 -13.29 -18.52
CA VAL A 296 -5.37 -13.69 -17.17
C VAL A 296 -6.55 -13.76 -16.22
N ALA A 297 -7.51 -12.84 -16.32
CA ALA A 297 -8.68 -12.78 -15.44
C ALA A 297 -9.57 -14.04 -15.52
N GLU A 298 -9.60 -14.73 -16.66
CA GLU A 298 -10.41 -15.96 -16.81
C GLU A 298 -10.04 -17.02 -15.76
N LYS A 299 -8.75 -17.17 -15.43
CA LYS A 299 -8.31 -18.11 -14.38
C LYS A 299 -8.89 -17.80 -12.99
N PHE A 300 -9.13 -16.52 -12.70
CA PHE A 300 -9.53 -16.07 -11.36
C PHE A 300 -11.03 -15.83 -11.21
N LYS A 301 -11.81 -15.87 -12.30
CA LYS A 301 -13.27 -15.79 -12.25
C LYS A 301 -13.88 -17.02 -11.58
N GLU A 302 -13.29 -18.19 -11.79
CA GLU A 302 -13.78 -19.47 -11.25
C GLU A 302 -13.44 -19.67 -9.76
N SER A 303 -12.52 -18.86 -9.20
CA SER A 303 -12.05 -19.00 -7.82
C SER A 303 -12.84 -18.16 -6.80
N ASN A 304 -13.84 -17.40 -7.25
CA ASN A 304 -14.67 -16.52 -6.42
C ASN A 304 -16.04 -17.11 -6.05
N HIS A 305 -16.13 -18.44 -5.94
CA HIS A 305 -17.34 -19.13 -5.47
C HIS A 305 -17.10 -19.90 -4.19
#